data_8e1dad8dc2bee165522a31d571fba09c
#
_entry.id   8e1dad8dc2bee165522a31d571fba09c
#
_cell.length_a   1.000
_cell.length_b   1.000
_cell.length_c   1.000
_cell.angle_alpha   90.00
_cell.angle_beta   90.00
_cell.angle_gamma   90.00
#
_symmetry.space_group_name_H-M   'P 1'
#
loop_
_entity.id
_entity.type
_entity.pdbx_description
1 polymer ?
#
loop_
_entity_poly.entity_id
_entity_poly.type
_entity_poly.pdbx_seq_one_letter_code
_entity_poly.pdbx_strand_id
1 'polypeptide(L)'
;MSSLKDYTEAQAVLCKKYGEISPELYSEKGVKRGLRDVNGKGVVTGLTNISRITAFKKIDGEEIPCDGELLYRGYDIKDLVSGMKGRKNIYEEGAYLLLFGELPNEKQLGEFRDMIAANMTLPTNFTRDVIMKAPDADIMSSMTKSILTLASYDHKKNDLSVENVLRQSIQLISTFPMLAVYGYHAYNHYKNDESMFIHRPDFDLSLAENFLRMLRPDKNYSDLEAKVLDVALLLHMEHGGGNNSTFTTRVVTSSGSDTYSGRVATIIE
;
A
#
# COMPACT_ATOMS: atom_id res chain seq x y z
N MET A 1 -9.05 40.75 -18.86
CA MET A 1 -9.57 39.50 -18.24
C MET A 1 -8.81 39.29 -16.94
N SER A 2 -9.49 39.08 -15.81
CA SER A 2 -8.84 38.69 -14.56
C SER A 2 -8.12 37.34 -14.74
N SER A 3 -6.97 37.15 -14.13
CA SER A 3 -6.29 35.86 -14.16
C SER A 3 -7.15 34.78 -13.43
N LEU A 4 -6.92 33.51 -13.74
CA LEU A 4 -7.58 32.42 -13.03
C LEU A 4 -7.33 32.53 -11.49
N LYS A 5 -6.13 32.96 -11.12
CA LYS A 5 -5.76 33.21 -9.74
C LYS A 5 -6.67 34.26 -9.09
N ASP A 6 -6.80 35.44 -9.70
CA ASP A 6 -7.63 36.52 -9.15
C ASP A 6 -9.09 36.09 -9.02
N TYR A 7 -9.60 35.34 -9.99
CA TYR A 7 -10.96 34.80 -9.97
C TYR A 7 -11.15 33.81 -8.84
N THR A 8 -10.24 32.84 -8.67
CA THR A 8 -10.34 31.80 -7.63
C THR A 8 -10.19 32.40 -6.23
N GLU A 9 -9.29 33.36 -6.03
CA GLU A 9 -9.15 34.06 -4.76
C GLU A 9 -10.44 34.82 -4.39
N ALA A 10 -11.03 35.52 -5.34
CA ALA A 10 -12.30 36.24 -5.11
C ALA A 10 -13.47 35.29 -4.81
N GLN A 11 -13.57 34.17 -5.53
CA GLN A 11 -14.67 33.21 -5.36
C GLN A 11 -14.49 32.31 -4.13
N ALA A 12 -13.27 32.13 -3.63
CA ALA A 12 -13.00 31.33 -2.42
C ALA A 12 -13.78 31.81 -1.21
N VAL A 13 -14.07 33.11 -1.13
CA VAL A 13 -14.90 33.70 -0.05
C VAL A 13 -16.32 33.14 -0.10
N LEU A 14 -16.90 33.01 -1.29
CA LEU A 14 -18.24 32.43 -1.46
C LEU A 14 -18.25 30.95 -1.16
N CYS A 15 -17.23 30.22 -1.61
CA CYS A 15 -17.08 28.78 -1.30
C CYS A 15 -17.02 28.55 0.22
N LYS A 16 -16.26 29.34 0.95
CA LYS A 16 -16.20 29.24 2.42
C LYS A 16 -17.56 29.56 3.03
N LYS A 17 -18.17 30.67 2.66
CA LYS A 17 -19.47 31.13 3.22
C LYS A 17 -20.58 30.10 3.04
N TYR A 18 -20.70 29.54 1.83
CA TYR A 18 -21.80 28.61 1.51
C TYR A 18 -21.44 27.13 1.69
N GLY A 19 -20.16 26.80 1.86
CA GLY A 19 -19.69 25.44 2.16
C GLY A 19 -19.60 25.11 3.63
N GLU A 20 -19.82 26.10 4.53
CA GLU A 20 -19.76 25.88 5.98
C GLU A 20 -21.00 25.13 6.47
N ILE A 21 -20.77 24.00 7.13
CA ILE A 21 -21.81 23.19 7.80
C ILE A 21 -21.54 23.28 9.30
N SER A 22 -22.52 23.76 10.07
CA SER A 22 -22.36 23.84 11.52
C SER A 22 -22.08 22.47 12.13
N PRO A 23 -21.05 22.35 13.00
CA PRO A 23 -20.71 21.10 13.68
C PRO A 23 -21.90 20.49 14.46
N GLU A 24 -22.80 21.33 15.01
CA GLU A 24 -23.96 20.89 15.77
C GLU A 24 -24.92 20.05 14.90
N LEU A 25 -25.03 20.35 13.61
CA LEU A 25 -25.89 19.59 12.68
C LEU A 25 -25.50 18.12 12.56
N TYR A 26 -24.21 17.80 12.68
CA TYR A 26 -23.76 16.41 12.66
C TYR A 26 -24.31 15.63 13.84
N SER A 27 -24.31 16.24 15.04
CA SER A 27 -24.87 15.62 16.24
C SER A 27 -26.41 15.58 16.18
N GLU A 28 -27.06 16.66 15.78
CA GLU A 28 -28.52 16.76 15.64
C GLU A 28 -29.08 15.72 14.64
N LYS A 29 -28.42 15.53 13.50
CA LYS A 29 -28.84 14.59 12.47
C LYS A 29 -28.30 13.17 12.67
N GLY A 30 -27.50 12.92 13.69
CA GLY A 30 -26.84 11.63 13.92
C GLY A 30 -25.87 11.23 12.81
N VAL A 31 -25.31 12.20 12.09
CA VAL A 31 -24.40 11.98 10.96
C VAL A 31 -22.97 12.18 11.42
N LYS A 32 -22.06 11.35 10.95
CA LYS A 32 -20.64 11.44 11.24
C LYS A 32 -19.91 12.26 10.18
N ARG A 33 -18.87 12.96 10.60
CA ARG A 33 -17.98 13.67 9.68
C ARG A 33 -16.90 12.69 9.20
N GLY A 34 -17.12 12.07 8.06
CA GLY A 34 -16.24 11.02 7.56
C GLY A 34 -16.32 9.75 8.40
N LEU A 35 -15.17 9.14 8.71
CA LEU A 35 -15.05 7.87 9.45
C LEU A 35 -14.77 8.05 10.94
N ARG A 36 -14.98 9.26 11.48
CA ARG A 36 -14.76 9.54 12.89
C ARG A 36 -15.99 10.22 13.51
N ASP A 37 -16.23 9.90 14.77
CA ASP A 37 -17.23 10.62 15.56
C ASP A 37 -16.66 11.98 16.05
N VAL A 38 -17.49 12.73 16.75
CA VAL A 38 -17.12 14.05 17.30
C VAL A 38 -15.96 14.00 18.30
N ASN A 39 -15.69 12.84 18.91
CA ASN A 39 -14.60 12.61 19.84
C ASN A 39 -13.33 12.08 19.13
N GLY A 40 -13.34 12.00 17.82
CA GLY A 40 -12.24 11.47 17.02
C GLY A 40 -12.14 9.94 16.98
N LYS A 41 -13.07 9.23 17.63
CA LYS A 41 -13.09 7.75 17.62
C LYS A 41 -13.46 7.22 16.24
N GLY A 42 -12.71 6.25 15.74
CA GLY A 42 -12.96 5.61 14.46
C GLY A 42 -14.27 4.84 14.44
N VAL A 43 -14.87 4.73 13.24
CA VAL A 43 -16.10 3.97 13.00
C VAL A 43 -15.74 2.56 12.58
N VAL A 44 -16.43 1.56 13.13
CA VAL A 44 -16.33 0.18 12.67
C VAL A 44 -17.06 0.04 11.33
N THR A 45 -16.33 -0.29 10.27
CA THR A 45 -16.83 -0.30 8.89
C THR A 45 -16.77 -1.66 8.22
N GLY A 46 -16.75 -2.72 8.97
CA GLY A 46 -16.77 -4.09 8.47
C GLY A 46 -15.96 -5.03 9.36
N LEU A 47 -15.98 -6.30 8.96
CA LEU A 47 -15.24 -7.36 9.64
C LEU A 47 -14.07 -7.82 8.78
N THR A 48 -12.98 -8.21 9.41
CA THR A 48 -11.82 -8.86 8.78
C THR A 48 -11.35 -10.01 9.66
N ASN A 49 -10.87 -11.08 9.02
CA ASN A 49 -10.17 -12.19 9.66
C ASN A 49 -8.67 -12.21 9.28
N ILE A 50 -8.20 -11.16 8.59
CA ILE A 50 -6.81 -11.08 8.12
C ILE A 50 -5.89 -10.61 9.25
N SER A 51 -6.34 -9.58 9.99
CA SER A 51 -5.54 -9.01 11.07
C SER A 51 -6.45 -8.52 12.21
N ARG A 52 -5.87 -8.39 13.39
CA ARG A 52 -6.51 -7.76 14.53
C ARG A 52 -5.51 -6.88 15.24
N ILE A 53 -5.92 -5.65 15.51
CA ILE A 53 -5.18 -4.73 16.37
C ILE A 53 -6.00 -4.46 17.63
N THR A 54 -5.35 -4.47 18.78
CA THR A 54 -5.98 -4.20 20.07
C THR A 54 -5.15 -3.15 20.81
N ALA A 55 -5.75 -2.00 21.11
CA ALA A 55 -5.12 -0.93 21.88
C ALA A 55 -5.86 -0.64 23.21
N PHE A 56 -7.08 -1.20 23.34
CA PHE A 56 -7.95 -1.03 24.51
C PHE A 56 -8.61 -2.37 24.84
N LYS A 57 -8.74 -2.66 26.14
CA LYS A 57 -9.52 -3.79 26.67
C LYS A 57 -10.73 -3.26 27.42
N LYS A 58 -11.87 -3.93 27.32
CA LYS A 58 -13.05 -3.61 28.14
C LYS A 58 -12.96 -4.36 29.45
N ILE A 59 -12.91 -3.63 30.55
CA ILE A 59 -12.96 -4.15 31.93
C ILE A 59 -14.12 -3.46 32.62
N ASP A 60 -15.08 -4.22 33.12
CA ASP A 60 -16.30 -3.73 33.79
C ASP A 60 -17.10 -2.67 32.98
N GLY A 61 -17.04 -2.79 31.64
CA GLY A 61 -17.75 -1.90 30.72
C GLY A 61 -16.95 -0.66 30.29
N GLU A 62 -15.82 -0.37 30.92
CA GLU A 62 -14.94 0.75 30.58
C GLU A 62 -13.82 0.32 29.62
N GLU A 63 -13.45 1.18 28.68
CA GLU A 63 -12.32 0.99 27.77
C GLU A 63 -11.03 1.45 28.45
N ILE A 64 -10.16 0.49 28.80
CA ILE A 64 -8.86 0.74 29.44
C ILE A 64 -7.76 0.53 28.41
N PRO A 65 -6.82 1.50 28.23
CA PRO A 65 -5.66 1.32 27.36
C PRO A 65 -4.85 0.09 27.78
N CYS A 66 -4.34 -0.65 26.79
CA CYS A 66 -3.41 -1.76 27.00
C CYS A 66 -2.23 -1.66 26.03
N ASP A 67 -1.20 -2.47 26.25
CA ASP A 67 -0.13 -2.62 25.29
C ASP A 67 -0.71 -3.04 23.95
N GLY A 68 -0.21 -2.43 22.86
CA GLY A 68 -0.67 -2.73 21.51
C GLY A 68 -0.42 -4.19 21.16
N GLU A 69 -1.46 -4.87 20.68
CA GLU A 69 -1.38 -6.22 20.14
C GLU A 69 -1.71 -6.20 18.66
N LEU A 70 -0.87 -6.79 17.82
CA LEU A 70 -1.12 -6.98 16.38
C LEU A 70 -1.04 -8.47 16.06
N LEU A 71 -2.11 -9.00 15.50
CA LEU A 71 -2.19 -10.38 15.05
C LEU A 71 -2.36 -10.42 13.53
N TYR A 72 -1.58 -11.25 12.85
CA TYR A 72 -1.74 -11.64 11.45
C TYR A 72 -2.32 -13.05 11.38
N ARG A 73 -3.54 -13.19 10.87
CA ARG A 73 -4.25 -14.48 10.79
C ARG A 73 -4.26 -15.27 12.11
N GLY A 74 -4.26 -14.55 13.25
CA GLY A 74 -4.24 -15.14 14.59
C GLY A 74 -2.86 -15.32 15.21
N TYR A 75 -1.77 -15.14 14.45
CA TYR A 75 -0.41 -15.17 14.98
C TYR A 75 0.02 -13.80 15.51
N ASP A 76 0.60 -13.76 16.70
CA ASP A 76 1.17 -12.52 17.23
C ASP A 76 2.37 -12.09 16.37
N ILE A 77 2.43 -10.80 16.01
CA ILE A 77 3.50 -10.26 15.18
C ILE A 77 4.89 -10.45 15.81
N LYS A 78 4.99 -10.42 17.15
CA LYS A 78 6.24 -10.64 17.88
C LYS A 78 6.70 -12.08 17.75
N ASP A 79 5.76 -13.03 17.77
CA ASP A 79 6.05 -14.45 17.58
C ASP A 79 6.45 -14.73 16.13
N LEU A 80 5.79 -14.11 15.16
CA LEU A 80 6.18 -14.21 13.75
C LEU A 80 7.61 -13.72 13.55
N VAL A 81 7.96 -12.51 14.01
CA VAL A 81 9.32 -11.96 13.89
C VAL A 81 10.35 -12.85 14.61
N SER A 82 10.02 -13.35 15.80
CA SER A 82 10.92 -14.21 16.57
C SER A 82 11.12 -15.58 15.90
N GLY A 83 10.07 -16.18 15.37
CA GLY A 83 10.11 -17.46 14.66
C GLY A 83 10.86 -17.41 13.34
N MET A 84 10.92 -16.23 12.73
CA MET A 84 11.63 -15.97 11.46
C MET A 84 13.08 -15.50 11.66
N LYS A 85 13.56 -15.46 12.91
CA LYS A 85 14.94 -15.04 13.23
C LYS A 85 15.97 -15.94 12.54
N GLY A 86 16.90 -15.31 11.82
CA GLY A 86 17.93 -16.02 11.05
C GLY A 86 17.46 -16.53 9.67
N ARG A 87 16.18 -16.40 9.33
CA ARG A 87 15.63 -16.77 8.02
C ARG A 87 15.69 -15.60 7.04
N LYS A 88 15.63 -15.92 5.75
CA LYS A 88 15.42 -14.96 4.65
C LYS A 88 13.97 -15.04 4.17
N ASN A 89 13.54 -14.06 3.41
CA ASN A 89 12.20 -13.99 2.78
C ASN A 89 11.06 -13.86 3.81
N ILE A 90 11.28 -13.04 4.81
CA ILE A 90 10.30 -12.79 5.89
C ILE A 90 9.07 -12.10 5.34
N TYR A 91 9.27 -11.14 4.42
CA TYR A 91 8.18 -10.47 3.73
C TYR A 91 7.31 -11.45 2.95
N GLU A 92 7.92 -12.31 2.14
CA GLU A 92 7.20 -13.29 1.31
C GLU A 92 6.43 -14.29 2.17
N GLU A 93 7.00 -14.73 3.28
CA GLU A 93 6.33 -15.63 4.24
C GLU A 93 5.11 -14.95 4.89
N GLY A 94 5.25 -13.67 5.28
CA GLY A 94 4.15 -12.86 5.81
C GLY A 94 3.07 -12.58 4.76
N ALA A 95 3.46 -12.26 3.53
CA ALA A 95 2.52 -12.05 2.42
C ALA A 95 1.73 -13.32 2.10
N TYR A 96 2.40 -14.49 2.10
CA TYR A 96 1.74 -15.77 1.95
C TYR A 96 0.70 -16.00 3.06
N LEU A 97 1.09 -15.79 4.32
CA LEU A 97 0.19 -15.92 5.47
C LEU A 97 -1.05 -15.04 5.33
N LEU A 98 -0.88 -13.76 4.99
CA LEU A 98 -2.02 -12.84 4.85
C LEU A 98 -2.95 -13.22 3.69
N LEU A 99 -2.39 -13.64 2.54
CA LEU A 99 -3.15 -14.02 1.37
C LEU A 99 -3.88 -15.35 1.55
N PHE A 100 -3.21 -16.38 2.06
CA PHE A 100 -3.72 -17.75 2.06
C PHE A 100 -4.18 -18.25 3.44
N GLY A 101 -3.86 -17.54 4.52
CA GLY A 101 -4.39 -17.82 5.86
C GLY A 101 -3.58 -18.81 6.70
N GLU A 102 -2.50 -19.36 6.17
CA GLU A 102 -1.60 -20.30 6.83
C GLU A 102 -0.14 -19.97 6.55
N LEU A 103 0.76 -20.37 7.44
CA LEU A 103 2.20 -20.25 7.19
C LEU A 103 2.64 -21.27 6.14
N PRO A 104 3.46 -20.86 5.16
CA PRO A 104 3.92 -21.77 4.12
C PRO A 104 4.95 -22.76 4.66
N ASN A 105 4.92 -23.99 4.15
CA ASN A 105 6.07 -24.87 4.23
C ASN A 105 7.16 -24.43 3.20
N GLU A 106 8.35 -25.05 3.27
CA GLU A 106 9.48 -24.67 2.41
C GLU A 106 9.16 -24.75 0.90
N LYS A 107 8.40 -25.76 0.48
CA LYS A 107 7.99 -25.92 -0.92
C LYS A 107 7.02 -24.80 -1.33
N GLN A 108 6.00 -24.54 -0.54
CA GLN A 108 5.01 -23.49 -0.79
C GLN A 108 5.66 -22.10 -0.83
N LEU A 109 6.59 -21.82 0.09
CA LEU A 109 7.34 -20.57 0.09
C LEU A 109 8.22 -20.44 -1.16
N GLY A 110 8.89 -21.52 -1.57
CA GLY A 110 9.68 -21.55 -2.82
C GLY A 110 8.81 -21.24 -4.04
N GLU A 111 7.69 -21.94 -4.22
CA GLU A 111 6.75 -21.73 -5.33
C GLU A 111 6.19 -20.29 -5.33
N PHE A 112 5.90 -19.73 -4.16
CA PHE A 112 5.39 -18.36 -4.04
C PHE A 112 6.46 -17.32 -4.42
N ARG A 113 7.70 -17.51 -3.98
CA ARG A 113 8.84 -16.67 -4.36
C ARG A 113 9.09 -16.69 -5.85
N ASP A 114 9.09 -17.88 -6.46
CA ASP A 114 9.26 -18.03 -7.91
C ASP A 114 8.15 -17.28 -8.66
N MET A 115 6.92 -17.32 -8.14
CA MET A 115 5.79 -16.58 -8.71
C MET A 115 5.98 -15.06 -8.58
N ILE A 116 6.43 -14.55 -7.43
CA ILE A 116 6.74 -13.13 -7.26
C ILE A 116 7.87 -12.72 -8.22
N ALA A 117 8.96 -13.47 -8.26
CA ALA A 117 10.12 -13.19 -9.11
C ALA A 117 9.74 -13.16 -10.61
N ALA A 118 8.99 -14.15 -11.08
CA ALA A 118 8.52 -14.20 -12.46
C ALA A 118 7.63 -13.01 -12.87
N ASN A 119 6.97 -12.36 -11.90
CA ASN A 119 6.12 -11.20 -12.13
C ASN A 119 6.81 -9.85 -11.85
N MET A 120 8.09 -9.85 -11.45
CA MET A 120 8.89 -8.62 -11.31
C MET A 120 9.27 -8.04 -12.69
N THR A 121 8.27 -7.71 -13.49
CA THR A 121 8.45 -7.16 -14.82
C THR A 121 7.46 -6.02 -15.08
N LEU A 122 7.88 -5.04 -15.88
CA LEU A 122 7.01 -3.97 -16.37
C LEU A 122 6.81 -4.10 -17.88
N PRO A 123 5.71 -3.60 -18.43
CA PRO A 123 5.51 -3.59 -19.88
C PRO A 123 6.66 -2.89 -20.61
N THR A 124 6.89 -3.27 -21.86
CA THR A 124 7.96 -2.70 -22.70
C THR A 124 7.89 -1.17 -22.71
N ASN A 125 9.01 -0.53 -22.45
CA ASN A 125 9.16 0.93 -22.37
C ASN A 125 8.38 1.63 -21.28
N PHE A 126 7.71 0.91 -20.37
CA PHE A 126 6.86 1.50 -19.33
C PHE A 126 7.64 2.49 -18.45
N THR A 127 8.85 2.15 -18.02
CA THR A 127 9.69 3.05 -17.21
C THR A 127 9.94 4.37 -17.95
N ARG A 128 10.32 4.32 -19.22
CA ARG A 128 10.58 5.51 -20.04
C ARG A 128 9.32 6.34 -20.32
N ASP A 129 8.24 5.67 -20.72
CA ASP A 129 7.07 6.34 -21.31
C ASP A 129 6.03 6.72 -20.26
N VAL A 130 6.07 6.12 -19.07
CA VAL A 130 5.14 6.39 -17.98
C VAL A 130 5.86 7.01 -16.78
N ILE A 131 6.81 6.29 -16.17
CA ILE A 131 7.44 6.72 -14.91
C ILE A 131 8.28 7.99 -15.13
N MET A 132 9.14 8.00 -16.15
CA MET A 132 10.02 9.13 -16.43
C MET A 132 9.32 10.34 -17.08
N LYS A 133 8.13 10.17 -17.66
CA LYS A 133 7.42 11.28 -18.34
C LYS A 133 6.88 12.32 -17.38
N ALA A 134 6.50 11.94 -16.19
CA ALA A 134 5.89 12.83 -15.20
C ALA A 134 6.43 12.52 -13.79
N PRO A 135 7.74 12.77 -13.55
CA PRO A 135 8.34 12.56 -12.24
C PRO A 135 7.70 13.50 -11.20
N ASP A 136 7.51 12.98 -10.01
CA ASP A 136 6.82 13.66 -8.92
C ASP A 136 7.65 13.57 -7.64
N ALA A 137 7.70 14.65 -6.85
CA ALA A 137 8.31 14.63 -5.52
C ALA A 137 7.58 13.67 -4.58
N ASP A 138 6.30 13.53 -4.77
CA ASP A 138 5.46 12.57 -4.08
C ASP A 138 5.52 11.22 -4.82
N ILE A 139 6.30 10.30 -4.27
CA ILE A 139 6.47 8.94 -4.82
C ILE A 139 5.14 8.17 -4.82
N MET A 140 4.25 8.42 -3.86
CA MET A 140 2.93 7.79 -3.81
C MET A 140 2.08 8.23 -5.03
N SER A 141 2.09 9.52 -5.38
CA SER A 141 1.46 10.02 -6.61
C SER A 141 2.07 9.42 -7.87
N SER A 142 3.39 9.23 -7.90
CA SER A 142 4.08 8.57 -9.02
C SER A 142 3.65 7.10 -9.17
N MET A 143 3.55 6.36 -8.06
CA MET A 143 3.05 4.99 -8.03
C MET A 143 1.59 4.90 -8.47
N THR A 144 0.74 5.82 -7.99
CA THR A 144 -0.68 5.92 -8.35
C THR A 144 -0.88 6.05 -9.86
N LYS A 145 -0.18 6.99 -10.50
CA LYS A 145 -0.19 7.18 -11.97
C LYS A 145 0.23 5.90 -12.70
N SER A 146 1.28 5.26 -12.19
CA SER A 146 1.82 4.03 -12.77
C SER A 146 0.84 2.87 -12.67
N ILE A 147 0.20 2.67 -11.52
CA ILE A 147 -0.77 1.59 -11.31
C ILE A 147 -2.00 1.76 -12.21
N LEU A 148 -2.56 2.98 -12.31
CA LEU A 148 -3.66 3.25 -13.23
C LEU A 148 -3.28 2.98 -14.69
N THR A 149 -2.04 3.30 -15.05
CA THR A 149 -1.57 3.02 -16.41
C THR A 149 -1.37 1.52 -16.63
N LEU A 150 -0.87 0.76 -15.62
CA LEU A 150 -0.75 -0.70 -15.70
C LEU A 150 -2.08 -1.39 -15.97
N ALA A 151 -3.19 -0.85 -15.44
CA ALA A 151 -4.53 -1.36 -15.71
C ALA A 151 -4.87 -1.43 -17.22
N SER A 152 -4.30 -0.53 -18.02
CA SER A 152 -4.51 -0.50 -19.46
C SER A 152 -3.79 -1.63 -20.22
N TYR A 153 -2.81 -2.27 -19.61
CA TYR A 153 -2.08 -3.41 -20.15
C TYR A 153 -2.69 -4.77 -19.74
N ASP A 154 -3.65 -4.77 -18.81
CA ASP A 154 -4.34 -5.98 -18.37
C ASP A 154 -5.66 -6.17 -19.10
N HIS A 155 -5.71 -7.09 -20.06
CA HIS A 155 -6.91 -7.43 -20.83
C HIS A 155 -8.05 -8.04 -19.97
N LYS A 156 -7.74 -8.53 -18.76
CA LYS A 156 -8.69 -9.09 -17.82
C LYS A 156 -8.93 -8.18 -16.61
N LYS A 157 -8.64 -6.89 -16.70
CA LYS A 157 -8.76 -5.96 -15.55
C LYS A 157 -10.14 -5.96 -14.90
N ASN A 158 -11.19 -6.15 -15.67
CA ASN A 158 -12.59 -6.12 -15.21
C ASN A 158 -13.12 -7.50 -14.75
N ASP A 159 -12.32 -8.56 -14.82
CA ASP A 159 -12.69 -9.87 -14.29
C ASP A 159 -12.47 -9.89 -12.78
N LEU A 160 -13.54 -9.90 -12.02
CA LEU A 160 -13.56 -9.87 -10.55
C LEU A 160 -13.58 -11.26 -9.91
N SER A 161 -13.32 -12.33 -10.68
CA SER A 161 -13.13 -13.66 -10.12
C SER A 161 -11.98 -13.68 -9.11
N VAL A 162 -12.09 -14.52 -8.09
CA VAL A 162 -11.05 -14.63 -7.04
C VAL A 162 -9.68 -14.95 -7.64
N GLU A 163 -9.65 -15.84 -8.63
CA GLU A 163 -8.43 -16.25 -9.34
C GLU A 163 -7.78 -15.05 -10.03
N ASN A 164 -8.56 -14.21 -10.71
CA ASN A 164 -8.01 -13.07 -11.43
C ASN A 164 -7.60 -11.94 -10.48
N VAL A 165 -8.37 -11.67 -9.43
CA VAL A 165 -8.01 -10.69 -8.40
C VAL A 165 -6.71 -11.12 -7.68
N LEU A 166 -6.55 -12.41 -7.38
CA LEU A 166 -5.31 -12.95 -6.81
C LEU A 166 -4.12 -12.76 -7.78
N ARG A 167 -4.30 -13.10 -9.07
CA ARG A 167 -3.28 -12.87 -10.10
C ARG A 167 -2.85 -11.39 -10.14
N GLN A 168 -3.80 -10.47 -10.20
CA GLN A 168 -3.54 -9.03 -10.21
C GLN A 168 -2.84 -8.57 -8.93
N SER A 169 -3.24 -9.09 -7.78
CA SER A 169 -2.61 -8.76 -6.50
C SER A 169 -1.15 -9.21 -6.43
N ILE A 170 -0.85 -10.44 -6.85
CA ILE A 170 0.54 -10.95 -6.93
C ILE A 170 1.36 -10.09 -7.90
N GLN A 171 0.83 -9.75 -9.06
CA GLN A 171 1.51 -8.89 -10.02
C GLN A 171 1.81 -7.51 -9.45
N LEU A 172 0.88 -6.89 -8.73
CA LEU A 172 1.09 -5.60 -8.07
C LEU A 172 2.13 -5.71 -6.95
N ILE A 173 2.06 -6.73 -6.09
CA ILE A 173 3.07 -6.98 -5.05
C ILE A 173 4.47 -7.06 -5.68
N SER A 174 4.60 -7.80 -6.78
CA SER A 174 5.88 -7.99 -7.48
C SER A 174 6.41 -6.71 -8.15
N THR A 175 5.53 -5.84 -8.63
CA THR A 175 5.94 -4.64 -9.38
C THR A 175 6.11 -3.39 -8.51
N PHE A 176 5.51 -3.33 -7.33
CA PHE A 176 5.58 -2.16 -6.44
C PHE A 176 7.01 -1.69 -6.14
N PRO A 177 7.99 -2.55 -5.83
CA PRO A 177 9.36 -2.13 -5.63
C PRO A 177 9.94 -1.38 -6.83
N MET A 178 9.64 -1.84 -8.05
CA MET A 178 10.11 -1.20 -9.28
C MET A 178 9.45 0.17 -9.49
N LEU A 179 8.13 0.27 -9.25
CA LEU A 179 7.39 1.52 -9.38
C LEU A 179 7.91 2.58 -8.41
N ALA A 180 8.15 2.19 -7.15
CA ALA A 180 8.68 3.08 -6.11
C ALA A 180 10.11 3.54 -6.43
N VAL A 181 11.00 2.60 -6.70
CA VAL A 181 12.43 2.89 -6.92
C VAL A 181 12.66 3.66 -8.22
N TYR A 182 12.01 3.26 -9.31
CA TYR A 182 12.17 3.99 -10.58
C TYR A 182 11.50 5.36 -10.54
N GLY A 183 10.39 5.52 -9.79
CA GLY A 183 9.78 6.82 -9.53
C GLY A 183 10.73 7.75 -8.76
N TYR A 184 11.39 7.23 -7.72
CA TYR A 184 12.40 7.95 -6.95
C TYR A 184 13.61 8.37 -7.82
N HIS A 185 14.17 7.45 -8.61
CA HIS A 185 15.29 7.77 -9.51
C HIS A 185 14.88 8.76 -10.61
N ALA A 186 13.67 8.64 -11.16
CA ALA A 186 13.18 9.59 -12.13
C ALA A 186 13.03 11.00 -11.54
N TYR A 187 12.50 11.12 -10.33
CA TYR A 187 12.42 12.40 -9.63
C TYR A 187 13.82 13.02 -9.42
N ASN A 188 14.76 12.24 -8.86
CA ASN A 188 16.11 12.72 -8.61
C ASN A 188 16.84 13.12 -9.91
N HIS A 189 16.63 12.35 -10.98
CA HIS A 189 17.22 12.67 -12.28
C HIS A 189 16.76 14.03 -12.83
N TYR A 190 15.46 14.30 -12.80
CA TYR A 190 14.89 15.51 -13.41
C TYR A 190 14.89 16.74 -12.48
N LYS A 191 14.97 16.55 -11.19
CA LYS A 191 14.85 17.65 -10.20
C LYS A 191 16.12 17.93 -9.44
N ASN A 192 16.96 16.93 -9.26
CA ASN A 192 18.20 17.03 -8.49
C ASN A 192 19.45 16.82 -9.34
N ASP A 193 19.31 16.74 -10.67
CA ASP A 193 20.42 16.53 -11.65
C ASP A 193 21.24 15.26 -11.35
N GLU A 194 20.64 14.24 -10.73
CA GLU A 194 21.29 12.96 -10.46
C GLU A 194 21.22 12.02 -11.68
N SER A 195 22.06 11.00 -11.69
CA SER A 195 22.02 9.97 -12.72
C SER A 195 20.76 9.11 -12.58
N MET A 196 20.10 8.78 -13.71
CA MET A 196 19.02 7.82 -13.73
C MET A 196 19.55 6.38 -13.68
N PHE A 197 19.18 5.63 -12.66
CA PHE A 197 19.52 4.21 -12.52
C PHE A 197 18.28 3.36 -12.79
N ILE A 198 18.40 2.37 -13.69
CA ILE A 198 17.37 1.39 -14.00
C ILE A 198 17.98 0.00 -13.85
N HIS A 199 18.18 -0.42 -12.60
CA HIS A 199 18.65 -1.77 -12.30
C HIS A 199 17.49 -2.75 -12.39
N ARG A 200 17.68 -3.82 -13.16
CA ARG A 200 16.69 -4.90 -13.26
C ARG A 200 16.70 -5.74 -11.97
N PRO A 201 15.52 -6.24 -11.55
CA PRO A 201 15.48 -7.24 -10.47
C PRO A 201 16.30 -8.48 -10.83
N ASP A 202 16.76 -9.15 -9.80
CA ASP A 202 17.43 -10.43 -9.85
C ASP A 202 16.49 -11.48 -9.27
N PHE A 203 16.15 -12.51 -10.03
CA PHE A 203 15.11 -13.47 -9.67
C PHE A 203 15.52 -14.44 -8.55
N ASP A 204 16.80 -14.49 -8.22
CA ASP A 204 17.30 -15.30 -7.11
C ASP A 204 17.24 -14.57 -5.75
N LEU A 205 16.98 -13.27 -5.77
CA LEU A 205 16.91 -12.42 -4.58
C LEU A 205 15.49 -12.27 -4.05
N SER A 206 15.37 -12.03 -2.73
CA SER A 206 14.09 -11.65 -2.11
C SER A 206 13.60 -10.28 -2.59
N LEU A 207 12.35 -9.95 -2.30
CA LEU A 207 11.77 -8.65 -2.63
C LEU A 207 12.52 -7.50 -1.93
N ALA A 208 12.90 -7.68 -0.66
CA ALA A 208 13.68 -6.70 0.09
C ALA A 208 15.09 -6.50 -0.48
N GLU A 209 15.77 -7.60 -0.82
CA GLU A 209 17.09 -7.55 -1.46
C GLU A 209 17.01 -6.86 -2.84
N ASN A 210 16.01 -7.19 -3.64
CA ASN A 210 15.75 -6.54 -4.92
C ASN A 210 15.48 -5.04 -4.79
N PHE A 211 14.71 -4.64 -3.78
CA PHE A 211 14.45 -3.23 -3.52
C PHE A 211 15.76 -2.46 -3.28
N LEU A 212 16.62 -2.97 -2.39
CA LEU A 212 17.92 -2.34 -2.10
C LEU A 212 18.85 -2.35 -3.30
N ARG A 213 18.93 -3.48 -4.02
CA ARG A 213 19.72 -3.61 -5.24
C ARG A 213 19.31 -2.61 -6.32
N MET A 214 18.03 -2.40 -6.50
CA MET A 214 17.53 -1.43 -7.49
C MET A 214 17.71 0.02 -7.03
N LEU A 215 17.60 0.28 -5.72
CA LEU A 215 17.72 1.61 -5.12
C LEU A 215 19.16 2.12 -5.12
N ARG A 216 20.15 1.24 -4.90
CA ARG A 216 21.56 1.63 -4.79
C ARG A 216 22.22 1.77 -6.17
N PRO A 217 22.91 2.88 -6.47
CA PRO A 217 23.59 3.07 -7.75
C PRO A 217 24.58 1.96 -8.08
N ASP A 218 25.29 1.46 -7.09
CA ASP A 218 26.31 0.41 -7.18
C ASP A 218 25.74 -1.02 -6.96
N LYS A 219 24.44 -1.14 -6.69
CA LYS A 219 23.71 -2.38 -6.37
C LYS A 219 24.15 -3.05 -5.07
N ASN A 220 24.97 -2.40 -4.25
CA ASN A 220 25.53 -2.97 -3.05
C ASN A 220 24.63 -2.70 -1.84
N TYR A 221 24.47 -3.70 -1.02
CA TYR A 221 23.81 -3.65 0.28
C TYR A 221 24.38 -4.74 1.18
N SER A 222 24.30 -4.56 2.47
CA SER A 222 24.70 -5.56 3.45
C SER A 222 23.55 -6.51 3.80
N ASP A 223 23.88 -7.70 4.29
CA ASP A 223 22.88 -8.66 4.79
C ASP A 223 22.02 -8.04 5.92
N LEU A 224 22.60 -7.14 6.72
CA LEU A 224 21.86 -6.44 7.78
C LEU A 224 20.82 -5.49 7.21
N GLU A 225 21.17 -4.70 6.19
CA GLU A 225 20.21 -3.79 5.53
C GLU A 225 19.06 -4.56 4.91
N ALA A 226 19.35 -5.66 4.21
CA ALA A 226 18.34 -6.53 3.63
C ALA A 226 17.40 -7.09 4.72
N LYS A 227 17.97 -7.58 5.83
CA LYS A 227 17.21 -8.12 6.95
C LYS A 227 16.33 -7.07 7.63
N VAL A 228 16.86 -5.87 7.85
CA VAL A 228 16.10 -4.76 8.46
C VAL A 228 14.93 -4.37 7.56
N LEU A 229 15.14 -4.26 6.25
CA LEU A 229 14.08 -3.93 5.32
C LEU A 229 13.03 -5.03 5.25
N ASP A 230 13.45 -6.29 5.19
CA ASP A 230 12.56 -7.46 5.12
C ASP A 230 11.60 -7.50 6.34
N VAL A 231 12.15 -7.33 7.55
CA VAL A 231 11.34 -7.24 8.79
C VAL A 231 10.46 -5.98 8.79
N ALA A 232 10.99 -4.83 8.35
CA ALA A 232 10.20 -3.61 8.29
C ALA A 232 9.00 -3.75 7.35
N LEU A 233 9.19 -4.38 6.20
CA LEU A 233 8.10 -4.66 5.26
C LEU A 233 7.04 -5.58 5.89
N LEU A 234 7.43 -6.64 6.60
CA LEU A 234 6.50 -7.50 7.34
C LEU A 234 5.66 -6.68 8.35
N LEU A 235 6.32 -5.83 9.15
CA LEU A 235 5.65 -5.04 10.19
C LEU A 235 4.66 -4.00 9.64
N HIS A 236 4.81 -3.59 8.37
CA HIS A 236 3.98 -2.56 7.72
C HIS A 236 2.92 -3.14 6.76
N MET A 237 2.82 -4.47 6.64
CA MET A 237 1.86 -5.08 5.70
C MET A 237 0.41 -4.82 6.04
N GLU A 238 0.07 -4.84 7.32
CA GLU A 238 -1.31 -4.80 7.79
C GLU A 238 -1.35 -4.27 9.25
N HIS A 239 -2.36 -3.49 9.57
CA HIS A 239 -2.54 -2.97 10.93
C HIS A 239 -4.01 -2.89 11.37
N GLY A 240 -4.83 -3.81 10.90
CA GLY A 240 -6.24 -3.91 11.26
C GLY A 240 -7.18 -3.30 10.24
N GLY A 241 -8.42 -3.81 10.21
CA GLY A 241 -9.45 -3.43 9.25
C GLY A 241 -10.05 -2.03 9.43
N GLY A 242 -9.61 -1.29 10.46
CA GLY A 242 -10.16 0.02 10.81
C GLY A 242 -9.45 1.21 10.18
N ASN A 243 -8.46 1.00 9.30
CA ASN A 243 -7.79 2.10 8.66
C ASN A 243 -8.55 2.61 7.42
N ASN A 244 -8.29 3.85 7.03
CA ASN A 244 -8.96 4.49 5.92
C ASN A 244 -8.70 3.78 4.59
N SER A 245 -7.48 3.33 4.33
CA SER A 245 -7.12 2.63 3.10
C SER A 245 -7.92 1.34 2.91
N THR A 246 -8.09 0.54 3.98
CA THR A 246 -8.94 -0.66 3.96
C THR A 246 -10.41 -0.30 3.70
N PHE A 247 -10.91 0.76 4.34
CA PHE A 247 -12.26 1.24 4.12
C PHE A 247 -12.47 1.72 2.68
N THR A 248 -11.57 2.55 2.17
CA THR A 248 -11.64 3.08 0.81
C THR A 248 -11.58 1.97 -0.22
N THR A 249 -10.69 0.98 -0.03
CA THR A 249 -10.67 -0.22 -0.89
C THR A 249 -12.02 -0.93 -0.90
N ARG A 250 -12.63 -1.14 0.27
CA ARG A 250 -13.95 -1.79 0.36
C ARG A 250 -15.04 -0.99 -0.33
N VAL A 251 -15.06 0.33 -0.18
CA VAL A 251 -16.02 1.22 -0.85
C VAL A 251 -15.86 1.14 -2.36
N VAL A 252 -14.63 1.31 -2.88
CA VAL A 252 -14.36 1.29 -4.31
C VAL A 252 -14.67 -0.08 -4.92
N THR A 253 -14.23 -1.16 -4.29
CA THR A 253 -14.48 -2.53 -4.80
C THR A 253 -15.93 -2.96 -4.67
N SER A 254 -16.69 -2.43 -3.69
CA SER A 254 -18.11 -2.72 -3.54
C SER A 254 -18.98 -2.24 -4.71
N SER A 255 -18.48 -1.28 -5.49
CA SER A 255 -19.11 -0.80 -6.72
C SER A 255 -18.78 -1.65 -7.96
N GLY A 256 -18.04 -2.75 -7.80
CA GLY A 256 -17.58 -3.58 -8.91
C GLY A 256 -16.37 -3.02 -9.66
N SER A 257 -15.62 -2.10 -9.04
CA SER A 257 -14.38 -1.56 -9.59
C SER A 257 -13.27 -2.62 -9.59
N ASP A 258 -12.35 -2.49 -10.54
CA ASP A 258 -11.21 -3.40 -10.70
C ASP A 258 -10.16 -3.25 -9.57
N THR A 259 -9.25 -4.22 -9.49
CA THR A 259 -8.20 -4.28 -8.47
C THR A 259 -7.26 -3.07 -8.51
N TYR A 260 -6.94 -2.56 -9.71
CA TYR A 260 -6.04 -1.41 -9.85
C TYR A 260 -6.67 -0.13 -9.30
N SER A 261 -7.95 0.11 -9.60
CA SER A 261 -8.72 1.23 -9.06
C SER A 261 -8.85 1.16 -7.53
N GLY A 262 -9.09 -0.03 -6.99
CA GLY A 262 -9.11 -0.27 -5.54
C GLY A 262 -7.77 0.08 -4.89
N ARG A 263 -6.66 -0.32 -5.48
CA ARG A 263 -5.31 -0.02 -4.96
C ARG A 263 -4.94 1.45 -5.06
N VAL A 264 -5.29 2.11 -6.15
CA VAL A 264 -5.07 3.56 -6.29
C VAL A 264 -5.77 4.32 -5.19
N ALA A 265 -7.01 3.99 -4.90
CA ALA A 265 -7.76 4.62 -3.83
C ALA A 265 -7.09 4.47 -2.45
N THR A 266 -6.32 3.39 -2.22
CA THR A 266 -5.57 3.18 -0.97
C THR A 266 -4.22 3.88 -0.90
N ILE A 267 -3.66 4.28 -2.03
CA ILE A 267 -2.35 4.97 -2.08
C ILE A 267 -2.52 6.49 -1.91
N ILE A 268 -3.66 7.04 -2.34
CA ILE A 268 -3.92 8.49 -2.31
C ILE A 268 -4.22 9.01 -0.88
N GLU A 269 -4.57 8.15 0.05
CA GLU A 269 -4.82 8.49 1.45
C GLU A 269 -3.53 8.56 2.28
#